data_1b133d8c97357fc79876bf9eae606245
#
_entry.id   1b133d8c97357fc79876bf9eae606245
#
_cell.length_a   1.000
_cell.length_b   1.000
_cell.length_c   1.000
_cell.angle_alpha   90.00
_cell.angle_beta   90.00
_cell.angle_gamma   90.00
#
_symmetry.space_group_name_H-M   'P 1'
#
loop_
_entity.id
_entity.type
_entity.pdbx_description
1 polymer ?
#
loop_
_entity_poly.entity_id
_entity_poly.type
_entity_poly.pdbx_seq_one_letter_code
_entity_poly.pdbx_strand_id
1 'polypeptide(L)'
;ERRHRLLSLSMSELREIPLFPLQLVMFPGGRLDLQIFERRYIDLITQCMRTETGFGICLLKKGMETAQAGTQQTIHRIGTYVNIIDWDQLENGLLGITVEGSAKFSIEDCWLADSGVLTANVAFSENDSVGKQTIPIDDDFAALSQLLQNLESHPLVEQKNLVIDYDNLWDLGWRLAELIPIENAKRQDLLEIDDPWERIENIELLVSELANES
;
A
#
# COMPACT_ATOMS: atom_id res chain seq x y z
N GLU A 1 2.31 42.58 -1.77
CA GLU A 1 3.59 41.98 -1.37
C GLU A 1 3.42 40.46 -1.29
N ARG A 2 3.84 39.78 -2.37
CA ARG A 2 3.81 38.32 -2.45
C ARG A 2 5.01 37.77 -1.67
N ARG A 3 4.76 37.21 -0.50
CA ARG A 3 5.78 36.42 0.22
C ARG A 3 6.05 35.15 -0.57
N HIS A 4 7.19 35.07 -1.21
CA HIS A 4 7.79 33.82 -1.68
C HIS A 4 8.00 32.91 -0.45
N ARG A 5 7.14 31.91 -0.32
CA ARG A 5 7.39 30.78 0.57
C ARG A 5 8.42 29.92 -0.15
N LEU A 6 9.68 30.08 0.22
CA LEU A 6 10.72 29.13 -0.11
C LEU A 6 10.30 27.79 0.50
N LEU A 7 9.82 26.89 -0.35
CA LEU A 7 9.71 25.47 -0.02
C LEU A 7 11.15 25.00 0.23
N SER A 8 11.53 24.84 1.48
CA SER A 8 12.67 24.04 1.81
C SER A 8 12.34 22.62 1.36
N LEU A 9 12.89 22.20 0.25
CA LEU A 9 13.00 20.80 -0.10
C LEU A 9 13.86 20.17 1.00
N SER A 10 13.21 19.64 2.04
CA SER A 10 13.80 18.64 2.89
C SER A 10 14.21 17.52 1.93
N MET A 11 15.50 17.32 1.73
CA MET A 11 16.02 16.15 1.05
C MET A 11 15.66 14.97 1.97
N SER A 12 14.51 14.34 1.71
CA SER A 12 14.16 13.10 2.37
C SER A 12 15.30 12.11 2.11
N GLU A 13 15.86 11.58 3.19
CA GLU A 13 16.96 10.63 3.11
C GLU A 13 16.49 9.40 2.31
N LEU A 14 17.14 9.15 1.16
CA LEU A 14 16.83 7.98 0.34
C LEU A 14 17.22 6.71 1.10
N ARG A 15 16.36 5.72 1.03
CA ARG A 15 16.61 4.40 1.59
C ARG A 15 16.58 3.35 0.50
N GLU A 16 17.53 2.45 0.53
CA GLU A 16 17.53 1.25 -0.30
C GLU A 16 16.61 0.20 0.30
N ILE A 17 15.63 -0.26 -0.47
CA ILE A 17 14.70 -1.31 -0.06
C ILE A 17 14.52 -2.35 -1.17
N PRO A 18 14.32 -3.64 -0.82
CA PRO A 18 13.87 -4.64 -1.78
C PRO A 18 12.39 -4.44 -2.11
N LEU A 19 12.01 -4.79 -3.34
CA LEU A 19 10.65 -4.65 -3.84
C LEU A 19 10.03 -6.03 -4.13
N PHE A 20 8.75 -6.12 -3.86
CA PHE A 20 7.89 -7.24 -4.22
C PHE A 20 6.75 -6.73 -5.13
N PRO A 21 6.90 -6.76 -6.46
CA PRO A 21 5.87 -6.32 -7.38
C PRO A 21 4.68 -7.30 -7.39
N LEU A 22 3.46 -6.77 -7.31
CA LEU A 22 2.22 -7.55 -7.30
C LEU A 22 1.17 -6.93 -8.25
N GLN A 23 0.15 -7.70 -8.60
CA GLN A 23 -1.02 -7.20 -9.34
C GLN A 23 -2.11 -6.66 -8.41
N LEU A 24 -1.71 -6.02 -7.34
CA LEU A 24 -2.60 -5.34 -6.40
C LEU A 24 -1.94 -4.10 -5.84
N VAL A 25 -2.74 -3.21 -5.29
CA VAL A 25 -2.29 -2.01 -4.60
C VAL A 25 -2.38 -2.23 -3.10
N MET A 26 -1.26 -2.01 -2.41
CA MET A 26 -1.19 -2.04 -0.96
C MET A 26 -1.30 -0.63 -0.40
N PHE A 27 -2.11 -0.45 0.64
CA PHE A 27 -2.28 0.83 1.32
C PHE A 27 -1.65 0.81 2.72
N PRO A 28 -1.23 1.98 3.25
CA PRO A 28 -0.84 2.09 4.65
C PRO A 28 -1.93 1.57 5.59
N GLY A 29 -1.57 0.79 6.61
CA GLY A 29 -2.49 0.15 7.55
C GLY A 29 -3.25 -1.07 7.00
N GLY A 30 -3.17 -1.37 5.70
CA GLY A 30 -3.77 -2.56 5.10
C GLY A 30 -3.03 -3.83 5.49
N ARG A 31 -3.71 -4.98 5.42
CA ARG A 31 -3.13 -6.30 5.66
C ARG A 31 -3.32 -7.21 4.46
N LEU A 32 -2.30 -8.01 4.19
CA LEU A 32 -2.27 -8.91 3.06
C LEU A 32 -1.59 -10.22 3.44
N ASP A 33 -2.26 -11.34 3.12
CA ASP A 33 -1.68 -12.67 3.22
C ASP A 33 -1.04 -13.06 1.89
N LEU A 34 0.20 -13.52 1.94
CA LEU A 34 0.98 -13.94 0.78
C LEU A 34 1.46 -15.38 0.94
N GLN A 35 1.38 -16.16 -0.14
CA GLN A 35 2.01 -17.47 -0.24
C GLN A 35 3.28 -17.32 -1.07
N ILE A 36 4.42 -17.63 -0.48
CA ILE A 36 5.73 -17.44 -1.09
C ILE A 36 6.23 -18.78 -1.65
N PHE A 37 6.45 -18.85 -2.95
CA PHE A 37 6.91 -20.06 -3.63
C PHE A 37 8.19 -19.86 -4.47
N GLU A 38 8.51 -18.64 -4.88
CA GLU A 38 9.75 -18.35 -5.60
C GLU A 38 10.94 -18.27 -4.65
N ARG A 39 12.03 -18.96 -4.97
CA ARG A 39 13.23 -19.02 -4.14
C ARG A 39 13.77 -17.66 -3.75
N ARG A 40 13.85 -16.71 -4.70
CA ARG A 40 14.34 -15.35 -4.46
C ARG A 40 13.52 -14.62 -3.40
N TYR A 41 12.21 -14.83 -3.35
CA TYR A 41 11.35 -14.22 -2.34
C TYR A 41 11.37 -14.97 -1.00
N ILE A 42 11.56 -16.30 -1.00
CA ILE A 42 11.80 -17.04 0.24
C ILE A 42 13.08 -16.51 0.92
N ASP A 43 14.13 -16.30 0.14
CA ASP A 43 15.40 -15.78 0.66
C ASP A 43 15.24 -14.32 1.15
N LEU A 44 14.49 -13.48 0.42
CA LEU A 44 14.14 -12.11 0.84
C LEU A 44 13.39 -12.12 2.18
N ILE A 45 12.31 -12.88 2.30
CA ILE A 45 11.50 -12.95 3.52
C ILE A 45 12.34 -13.44 4.70
N THR A 46 13.15 -14.48 4.48
CA THR A 46 14.06 -14.99 5.51
C THR A 46 15.04 -13.92 6.00
N GLN A 47 15.57 -13.09 5.08
CA GLN A 47 16.44 -11.98 5.42
C GLN A 47 15.68 -10.90 6.19
N CYS A 48 14.50 -10.49 5.72
CA CYS A 48 13.67 -9.49 6.38
C CYS A 48 13.33 -9.91 7.83
N MET A 49 12.95 -11.15 8.04
CA MET A 49 12.66 -11.69 9.38
C MET A 49 13.90 -11.67 10.28
N ARG A 50 15.08 -11.96 9.74
CA ARG A 50 16.35 -11.96 10.50
C ARG A 50 16.79 -10.57 10.91
N THR A 51 16.56 -9.58 10.07
CA THR A 51 16.99 -8.20 10.26
C THR A 51 15.91 -7.28 10.80
N GLU A 52 14.72 -7.82 11.05
CA GLU A 52 13.54 -7.05 11.49
C GLU A 52 13.22 -5.88 10.54
N THR A 53 13.38 -6.10 9.23
CA THR A 53 13.07 -5.15 8.18
C THR A 53 11.88 -5.61 7.35
N GLY A 54 11.34 -4.70 6.56
CA GLY A 54 10.27 -5.00 5.60
C GLY A 54 10.74 -4.88 4.17
N PHE A 55 9.79 -4.74 3.27
CA PHE A 55 10.02 -4.56 1.83
C PHE A 55 8.92 -3.69 1.21
N GLY A 56 9.12 -3.23 -0.01
CA GLY A 56 8.15 -2.42 -0.73
C GLY A 56 7.24 -3.27 -1.62
N ILE A 57 5.94 -3.01 -1.58
CA ILE A 57 4.96 -3.55 -2.53
C ILE A 57 4.61 -2.47 -3.54
N CYS A 58 4.72 -2.80 -4.83
CA CYS A 58 4.39 -1.91 -5.94
C CYS A 58 3.46 -2.62 -6.93
N LEU A 59 2.50 -1.88 -7.50
CA LEU A 59 1.63 -2.39 -8.55
C LEU A 59 2.41 -2.60 -9.85
N LEU A 60 2.25 -3.77 -10.47
CA LEU A 60 2.75 -4.08 -11.81
C LEU A 60 1.97 -3.32 -12.87
N LYS A 61 2.69 -2.63 -13.77
CA LYS A 61 2.11 -2.05 -15.00
C LYS A 61 2.05 -3.09 -16.11
N LYS A 62 3.17 -3.82 -16.25
CA LYS A 62 3.35 -4.87 -17.27
C LYS A 62 4.22 -5.97 -16.70
N GLY A 63 4.10 -7.16 -17.26
CA GLY A 63 4.84 -8.34 -16.84
C GLY A 63 4.02 -9.23 -15.90
N MET A 64 4.62 -10.32 -15.50
CA MET A 64 4.04 -11.27 -14.56
C MET A 64 4.69 -11.09 -13.19
N GLU A 65 3.97 -11.40 -12.13
CA GLU A 65 4.53 -11.41 -10.75
C GLU A 65 5.71 -12.39 -10.67
N THR A 66 5.61 -13.50 -11.38
CA THR A 66 6.70 -14.48 -11.52
C THR A 66 7.64 -14.08 -12.64
N ALA A 67 8.93 -14.00 -12.34
CA ALA A 67 9.93 -13.69 -13.35
C ALA A 67 10.07 -14.85 -14.35
N GLN A 68 9.69 -14.59 -15.60
CA GLN A 68 10.13 -15.43 -16.73
C GLN A 68 11.41 -14.85 -17.30
N ALA A 69 12.33 -15.72 -17.71
CA ALA A 69 13.59 -15.30 -18.28
C ALA A 69 13.36 -14.35 -19.48
N GLY A 70 13.92 -13.14 -19.41
CA GLY A 70 13.82 -12.11 -20.44
C GLY A 70 12.63 -11.16 -20.33
N THR A 71 11.76 -11.28 -19.34
CA THR A 71 10.66 -10.34 -19.11
C THR A 71 11.07 -9.24 -18.13
N GLN A 72 11.10 -8.00 -18.59
CA GLN A 72 11.32 -6.84 -17.71
C GLN A 72 10.00 -6.45 -17.07
N GLN A 73 9.93 -6.52 -15.74
CA GLN A 73 8.80 -6.05 -14.98
C GLN A 73 8.78 -4.52 -14.98
N THR A 74 7.65 -3.92 -15.35
CA THR A 74 7.42 -2.48 -15.25
C THR A 74 6.45 -2.22 -14.12
N ILE A 75 6.86 -1.43 -13.14
CA ILE A 75 6.12 -1.13 -11.92
C ILE A 75 5.71 0.34 -11.83
N HIS A 76 4.68 0.62 -11.03
CA HIS A 76 4.37 1.98 -10.62
C HIS A 76 5.44 2.50 -9.65
N ARG A 77 5.71 3.81 -9.68
CA ARG A 77 6.77 4.43 -8.87
C ARG A 77 6.35 4.72 -7.42
N ILE A 78 5.06 4.73 -7.16
CA ILE A 78 4.51 4.88 -5.80
C ILE A 78 4.08 3.51 -5.31
N GLY A 79 4.52 3.15 -4.11
CA GLY A 79 4.18 1.91 -3.45
C GLY A 79 4.06 2.07 -1.94
N THR A 80 3.83 0.95 -1.25
CA THR A 80 3.73 0.92 0.20
C THR A 80 4.75 -0.03 0.80
N TYR A 81 5.51 0.45 1.76
CA TYR A 81 6.41 -0.36 2.57
C TYR A 81 5.60 -1.17 3.57
N VAL A 82 5.91 -2.46 3.68
CA VAL A 82 5.21 -3.38 4.55
C VAL A 82 6.16 -4.04 5.53
N ASN A 83 5.64 -4.39 6.71
CA ASN A 83 6.31 -5.20 7.70
C ASN A 83 5.64 -6.57 7.76
N ILE A 84 6.43 -7.63 7.99
CA ILE A 84 5.92 -8.97 8.24
C ILE A 84 5.42 -9.01 9.68
N ILE A 85 4.12 -9.26 9.88
CA ILE A 85 3.50 -9.30 11.21
C ILE A 85 3.20 -10.72 11.69
N ASP A 86 3.11 -11.67 10.75
CA ASP A 86 2.91 -13.09 11.06
C ASP A 86 3.46 -13.98 9.94
N TRP A 87 3.74 -15.23 10.25
CA TRP A 87 4.18 -16.22 9.27
C TRP A 87 3.85 -17.65 9.73
N ASP A 88 3.61 -18.54 8.77
CA ASP A 88 3.34 -19.94 9.02
C ASP A 88 3.81 -20.82 7.84
N GLN A 89 4.04 -22.09 8.13
CA GLN A 89 4.22 -23.09 7.09
C GLN A 89 2.85 -23.68 6.74
N LEU A 90 2.38 -23.40 5.53
CA LEU A 90 1.08 -23.84 5.05
C LEU A 90 1.03 -25.35 4.84
N GLU A 91 -0.17 -25.95 4.84
CA GLU A 91 -0.39 -27.38 4.63
C GLU A 91 0.24 -27.91 3.33
N ASN A 92 0.32 -27.08 2.28
CA ASN A 92 0.98 -27.38 1.01
C ASN A 92 2.51 -27.26 1.07
N GLY A 93 3.09 -26.96 2.23
CA GLY A 93 4.53 -26.81 2.45
C GLY A 93 5.11 -25.46 2.03
N LEU A 94 4.28 -24.55 1.52
CA LEU A 94 4.71 -23.18 1.17
C LEU A 94 4.84 -22.30 2.42
N LEU A 95 5.65 -21.26 2.31
CA LEU A 95 5.74 -20.21 3.33
C LEU A 95 4.56 -19.25 3.17
N GLY A 96 3.71 -19.16 4.18
CA GLY A 96 2.68 -18.13 4.33
C GLY A 96 3.20 -16.98 5.18
N ILE A 97 2.94 -15.75 4.77
CA ILE A 97 3.22 -14.55 5.56
C ILE A 97 2.01 -13.63 5.56
N THR A 98 1.81 -12.92 6.67
CA THR A 98 0.91 -11.77 6.74
C THR A 98 1.75 -10.52 6.85
N VAL A 99 1.48 -9.55 5.98
CA VAL A 99 2.16 -8.25 5.98
C VAL A 99 1.18 -7.12 6.29
N GLU A 100 1.69 -6.06 6.91
CA GLU A 100 0.93 -4.84 7.21
C GLU A 100 1.64 -3.63 6.60
N GLY A 101 0.88 -2.78 5.90
CA GLY A 101 1.36 -1.54 5.31
C GLY A 101 1.72 -0.50 6.38
N SER A 102 2.87 0.13 6.24
CA SER A 102 3.34 1.14 7.20
C SER A 102 3.48 2.54 6.61
N ALA A 103 4.12 2.69 5.46
CA ALA A 103 4.38 4.00 4.87
C ALA A 103 4.36 3.96 3.34
N LYS A 104 3.79 4.98 2.72
CA LYS A 104 3.90 5.23 1.30
C LYS A 104 5.31 5.68 0.95
N PHE A 105 5.82 5.27 -0.20
CA PHE A 105 7.11 5.71 -0.73
C PHE A 105 7.04 6.01 -2.22
N SER A 106 7.99 6.82 -2.69
CA SER A 106 8.27 7.05 -4.10
C SER A 106 9.62 6.47 -4.50
N ILE A 107 9.69 5.81 -5.66
CA ILE A 107 10.93 5.25 -6.22
C ILE A 107 11.68 6.35 -6.99
N GLU A 108 12.93 6.61 -6.59
CA GLU A 108 13.83 7.48 -7.35
C GLU A 108 14.52 6.70 -8.47
N ASP A 109 15.13 5.59 -8.13
CA ASP A 109 15.72 4.64 -9.09
C ASP A 109 15.52 3.19 -8.64
N CYS A 110 15.56 2.23 -9.56
CA CYS A 110 15.46 0.82 -9.25
C CYS A 110 16.28 -0.04 -10.21
N TRP A 111 16.73 -1.19 -9.72
CA TRP A 111 17.56 -2.16 -10.45
C TRP A 111 17.26 -3.58 -10.01
N LEU A 112 17.67 -4.54 -10.83
CA LEU A 112 17.62 -5.94 -10.46
C LEU A 112 18.92 -6.30 -9.71
N ALA A 113 18.80 -6.70 -8.45
CA ALA A 113 19.95 -7.15 -7.67
C ALA A 113 20.39 -8.55 -8.09
N ASP A 114 21.60 -8.95 -7.70
CA ASP A 114 22.17 -10.28 -7.99
C ASP A 114 21.31 -11.43 -7.43
N SER A 115 20.54 -11.16 -6.38
CA SER A 115 19.55 -12.08 -5.81
C SER A 115 18.35 -12.35 -6.74
N GLY A 116 18.19 -11.60 -7.83
CA GLY A 116 17.01 -11.63 -8.69
C GLY A 116 15.80 -10.87 -8.13
N VAL A 117 15.97 -10.12 -7.05
CA VAL A 117 14.94 -9.24 -6.46
C VAL A 117 15.14 -7.83 -6.95
N LEU A 118 14.05 -7.15 -7.36
CA LEU A 118 14.09 -5.71 -7.62
C LEU A 118 14.44 -4.97 -6.34
N THR A 119 15.35 -4.01 -6.45
CA THR A 119 15.79 -3.15 -5.35
C THR A 119 15.66 -1.71 -5.79
N ALA A 120 15.33 -0.81 -4.88
CA ALA A 120 15.11 0.59 -5.21
C ALA A 120 15.64 1.52 -4.13
N ASN A 121 16.10 2.70 -4.56
CA ASN A 121 16.24 3.86 -3.69
C ASN A 121 14.90 4.59 -3.64
N VAL A 122 14.36 4.75 -2.44
CA VAL A 122 13.03 5.32 -2.22
C VAL A 122 13.07 6.48 -1.25
N ALA A 123 12.17 7.45 -1.46
CA ALA A 123 11.85 8.49 -0.51
C ALA A 123 10.52 8.15 0.18
N PHE A 124 10.53 8.08 1.51
CA PHE A 124 9.31 7.86 2.28
C PHE A 124 8.49 9.14 2.41
N SER A 125 7.17 9.02 2.27
CA SER A 125 6.26 10.12 2.57
C SER A 125 6.24 10.39 4.08
N GLU A 126 6.48 11.64 4.47
CA GLU A 126 6.47 12.04 5.88
C GLU A 126 5.07 12.06 6.47
N ASN A 127 4.05 12.28 5.64
CA ASN A 127 2.67 12.51 6.06
C ASN A 127 1.80 11.24 6.01
N ASP A 128 2.14 10.29 5.17
CA ASP A 128 1.31 9.11 4.87
C ASP A 128 1.69 7.86 5.67
N SER A 129 2.38 8.03 6.79
CA SER A 129 2.75 6.93 7.68
C SER A 129 1.65 6.69 8.71
N VAL A 130 1.30 5.43 8.91
CA VAL A 130 0.37 5.02 9.97
C VAL A 130 0.84 5.57 11.33
N GLY A 131 -0.07 6.22 12.05
CA GLY A 131 0.16 6.69 13.43
C GLY A 131 0.86 8.05 13.57
N LYS A 132 1.16 8.77 12.48
CA LYS A 132 1.87 10.06 12.59
C LYS A 132 0.97 11.28 12.78
N GLN A 133 -0.20 11.31 12.17
CA GLN A 133 -1.10 12.45 12.26
C GLN A 133 -2.56 12.00 12.23
N THR A 134 -3.34 12.43 13.22
CA THR A 134 -4.80 12.27 13.22
C THR A 134 -5.43 13.54 12.66
N ILE A 135 -6.26 13.39 11.62
CA ILE A 135 -7.09 14.45 11.06
C ILE A 135 -8.53 14.07 11.35
N PRO A 136 -9.29 14.85 12.14
CA PRO A 136 -10.70 14.58 12.42
C PRO A 136 -11.53 14.52 11.13
N ILE A 137 -12.52 13.64 11.11
CA ILE A 137 -13.47 13.52 10.00
C ILE A 137 -14.56 14.56 10.17
N ASP A 138 -14.89 15.26 9.07
CA ASP A 138 -16.03 16.18 9.02
C ASP A 138 -17.35 15.40 8.94
N ASP A 139 -18.41 15.98 9.50
CA ASP A 139 -19.77 15.42 9.43
C ASP A 139 -20.26 15.20 7.99
N ASP A 140 -19.72 15.95 7.04
CA ASP A 140 -20.01 15.80 5.61
C ASP A 140 -19.66 14.40 5.06
N PHE A 141 -18.71 13.70 5.71
CA PHE A 141 -18.28 12.35 5.32
C PHE A 141 -18.91 11.22 6.17
N ALA A 142 -19.95 11.52 6.95
CA ALA A 142 -20.61 10.52 7.79
C ALA A 142 -21.15 9.31 7.00
N ALA A 143 -21.62 9.54 5.76
CA ALA A 143 -22.11 8.47 4.88
C ALA A 143 -20.97 7.53 4.46
N LEU A 144 -19.75 8.04 4.22
CA LEU A 144 -18.57 7.24 3.90
C LEU A 144 -18.08 6.44 5.11
N SER A 145 -18.15 7.01 6.31
CA SER A 145 -17.86 6.29 7.56
C SER A 145 -18.82 5.12 7.78
N GLN A 146 -20.11 5.33 7.51
CA GLN A 146 -21.11 4.26 7.58
C GLN A 146 -20.88 3.17 6.50
N LEU A 147 -20.51 3.57 5.29
CA LEU A 147 -20.14 2.63 4.23
C LEU A 147 -18.95 1.76 4.66
N LEU A 148 -17.91 2.37 5.25
CA LEU A 148 -16.75 1.63 5.74
C LEU A 148 -17.13 0.62 6.82
N GLN A 149 -17.98 0.99 7.79
CA GLN A 149 -18.49 0.07 8.81
C GLN A 149 -19.25 -1.12 8.20
N ASN A 150 -20.06 -0.87 7.17
CA ASN A 150 -20.76 -1.93 6.46
C ASN A 150 -19.81 -2.87 5.71
N LEU A 151 -18.75 -2.33 5.09
CA LEU A 151 -17.73 -3.12 4.39
C LEU A 151 -16.89 -3.94 5.38
N GLU A 152 -16.51 -3.37 6.53
CA GLU A 152 -15.74 -4.06 7.57
C GLU A 152 -16.49 -5.27 8.12
N SER A 153 -17.80 -5.18 8.28
CA SER A 153 -18.66 -6.28 8.76
C SER A 153 -18.82 -7.43 7.77
N HIS A 154 -18.30 -7.31 6.54
CA HIS A 154 -18.32 -8.41 5.59
C HIS A 154 -17.31 -9.50 6.00
N PRO A 155 -17.71 -10.81 6.02
CA PRO A 155 -16.86 -11.90 6.55
C PRO A 155 -15.46 -11.98 5.95
N LEU A 156 -15.29 -11.66 4.66
CA LEU A 156 -13.97 -11.65 4.00
C LEU A 156 -13.08 -10.49 4.44
N VAL A 157 -13.66 -9.39 4.91
CA VAL A 157 -12.93 -8.23 5.43
C VAL A 157 -12.62 -8.43 6.90
N GLU A 158 -13.57 -8.95 7.67
CA GLU A 158 -13.42 -9.25 9.08
C GLU A 158 -12.22 -10.18 9.35
N GLN A 159 -12.00 -11.17 8.47
CA GLN A 159 -10.84 -12.07 8.54
C GLN A 159 -9.47 -11.37 8.44
N LYS A 160 -9.41 -10.19 7.84
CA LYS A 160 -8.16 -9.42 7.74
C LYS A 160 -7.74 -8.81 9.07
N ASN A 161 -8.63 -8.76 10.06
CA ASN A 161 -8.38 -8.15 11.38
C ASN A 161 -7.78 -6.74 11.27
N LEU A 162 -8.35 -5.90 10.40
CA LEU A 162 -7.91 -4.53 10.20
C LEU A 162 -8.15 -3.71 11.49
N VAL A 163 -7.19 -2.87 11.84
CA VAL A 163 -7.37 -1.88 12.90
C VAL A 163 -7.75 -0.57 12.23
N ILE A 164 -8.96 -0.09 12.48
CA ILE A 164 -9.52 1.11 11.82
C ILE A 164 -9.80 2.18 12.88
N ASP A 165 -9.19 3.35 12.70
CA ASP A 165 -9.53 4.55 13.46
C ASP A 165 -10.61 5.33 12.69
N TYR A 166 -11.86 5.18 13.12
CA TYR A 166 -13.03 5.82 12.50
C TYR A 166 -13.08 7.33 12.71
N ASP A 167 -12.25 7.87 13.57
CA ASP A 167 -12.14 9.32 13.82
C ASP A 167 -11.00 9.97 13.03
N ASN A 168 -10.30 9.19 12.18
CA ASN A 168 -9.14 9.64 11.43
C ASN A 168 -9.38 9.60 9.93
N LEU A 169 -9.31 10.77 9.28
CA LEU A 169 -9.51 10.93 7.84
C LEU A 169 -8.52 10.08 7.00
N TRP A 170 -7.28 9.90 7.47
CA TRP A 170 -6.31 9.04 6.81
C TRP A 170 -6.79 7.60 6.72
N ASP A 171 -7.25 7.04 7.84
CA ASP A 171 -7.74 5.66 7.90
C ASP A 171 -9.01 5.48 7.09
N LEU A 172 -9.95 6.42 7.18
CA LEU A 172 -11.17 6.40 6.36
C LEU A 172 -10.82 6.32 4.87
N GLY A 173 -9.94 7.20 4.40
CA GLY A 173 -9.52 7.24 3.00
C GLY A 173 -8.80 5.96 2.56
N TRP A 174 -7.82 5.48 3.34
CA TRP A 174 -7.05 4.27 3.00
C TRP A 174 -7.92 3.01 3.01
N ARG A 175 -8.78 2.85 4.02
CA ARG A 175 -9.65 1.65 4.12
C ARG A 175 -10.71 1.63 3.05
N LEU A 176 -11.35 2.76 2.73
CA LEU A 176 -12.29 2.83 1.62
C LEU A 176 -11.62 2.53 0.28
N ALA A 177 -10.46 3.16 -0.01
CA ALA A 177 -9.70 2.90 -1.24
C ALA A 177 -9.33 1.41 -1.41
N GLU A 178 -9.04 0.71 -0.32
CA GLU A 178 -8.76 -0.73 -0.32
C GLU A 178 -10.01 -1.59 -0.55
N LEU A 179 -11.14 -1.23 0.08
CA LEU A 179 -12.30 -2.12 0.21
C LEU A 179 -13.40 -1.90 -0.82
N ILE A 180 -13.55 -0.69 -1.40
CA ILE A 180 -14.54 -0.47 -2.45
C ILE A 180 -14.20 -1.25 -3.73
N PRO A 181 -15.21 -1.71 -4.51
CA PRO A 181 -15.00 -2.54 -5.70
C PRO A 181 -14.60 -1.72 -6.93
N ILE A 182 -13.38 -1.23 -6.93
CA ILE A 182 -12.75 -0.48 -8.05
C ILE A 182 -11.55 -1.23 -8.60
N GLU A 183 -11.15 -0.92 -9.84
CA GLU A 183 -9.97 -1.51 -10.48
C GLU A 183 -8.65 -0.98 -9.87
N ASN A 184 -7.58 -1.77 -10.05
CA ASN A 184 -6.28 -1.43 -9.52
C ASN A 184 -5.72 -0.11 -10.05
N ALA A 185 -6.05 0.30 -11.28
CA ALA A 185 -5.65 1.60 -11.80
C ALA A 185 -6.21 2.75 -10.93
N LYS A 186 -7.50 2.70 -10.61
CA LYS A 186 -8.15 3.69 -9.73
C LYS A 186 -7.63 3.62 -8.29
N ARG A 187 -7.33 2.41 -7.78
CA ARG A 187 -6.67 2.26 -6.46
C ARG A 187 -5.29 2.90 -6.46
N GLN A 188 -4.52 2.71 -7.52
CA GLN A 188 -3.20 3.33 -7.64
C GLN A 188 -3.29 4.85 -7.67
N ASP A 189 -4.25 5.42 -8.43
CA ASP A 189 -4.50 6.85 -8.45
C ASP A 189 -4.79 7.39 -7.04
N LEU A 190 -5.63 6.69 -6.26
CA LEU A 190 -5.93 7.07 -4.88
C LEU A 190 -4.70 6.95 -3.95
N LEU A 191 -3.82 5.97 -4.17
CA LEU A 191 -2.57 5.84 -3.42
C LEU A 191 -1.62 7.01 -3.72
N GLU A 192 -1.58 7.48 -4.96
CA GLU A 192 -0.69 8.55 -5.42
C GLU A 192 -1.10 9.94 -4.90
N ILE A 193 -2.35 10.15 -4.50
CA ILE A 193 -2.82 11.41 -3.90
C ILE A 193 -2.16 11.60 -2.52
N ASP A 194 -1.52 12.75 -2.31
CA ASP A 194 -0.85 13.08 -1.04
C ASP A 194 -1.78 13.74 -0.03
N ASP A 195 -2.78 14.50 -0.50
CA ASP A 195 -3.74 15.19 0.36
C ASP A 195 -4.89 14.24 0.77
N PRO A 196 -5.11 13.98 2.07
CA PRO A 196 -6.19 13.12 2.54
C PRO A 196 -7.59 13.66 2.23
N TRP A 197 -7.77 14.99 2.15
CA TRP A 197 -9.03 15.61 1.76
C TRP A 197 -9.33 15.39 0.28
N GLU A 198 -8.35 15.61 -0.59
CA GLU A 198 -8.48 15.31 -2.02
C GLU A 198 -8.78 13.82 -2.25
N ARG A 199 -8.14 12.94 -1.50
CA ARG A 199 -8.39 11.49 -1.60
C ARG A 199 -9.83 11.15 -1.24
N ILE A 200 -10.36 11.65 -0.13
CA ILE A 200 -11.72 11.33 0.30
C ILE A 200 -12.78 11.89 -0.65
N GLU A 201 -12.57 13.09 -1.21
CA GLU A 201 -13.46 13.65 -2.23
C GLU A 201 -13.49 12.79 -3.50
N ASN A 202 -12.34 12.29 -3.96
CA ASN A 202 -12.26 11.36 -5.08
C ASN A 202 -12.96 10.02 -4.79
N ILE A 203 -12.84 9.51 -3.55
CA ILE A 203 -13.58 8.30 -3.13
C ILE A 203 -15.09 8.55 -3.16
N GLU A 204 -15.57 9.69 -2.70
CA GLU A 204 -16.99 10.04 -2.72
C GLU A 204 -17.55 10.04 -4.15
N LEU A 205 -16.81 10.60 -5.12
CA LEU A 205 -17.17 10.56 -6.54
C LEU A 205 -17.26 9.11 -7.05
N LEU A 206 -16.25 8.28 -6.77
CA LEU A 206 -16.24 6.87 -7.19
C LEU A 206 -17.37 6.06 -6.58
N VAL A 207 -17.70 6.28 -5.31
CA VAL A 207 -18.84 5.62 -4.64
C VAL A 207 -20.15 6.04 -5.29
N SER A 208 -20.29 7.31 -5.65
CA SER A 208 -21.49 7.83 -6.35
C SER A 208 -21.61 7.23 -7.75
N GLU A 209 -20.53 7.06 -8.49
CA GLU A 209 -20.51 6.37 -9.79
C GLU A 209 -20.98 4.92 -9.64
N LEU A 210 -20.42 4.16 -8.71
CA LEU A 210 -20.79 2.76 -8.44
C LEU A 210 -22.27 2.60 -8.06
N ALA A 211 -22.81 3.55 -7.30
CA ALA A 211 -24.24 3.53 -6.92
C ALA A 211 -25.16 3.77 -8.12
N ASN A 212 -24.73 4.51 -9.15
CA ASN A 212 -25.50 4.78 -10.36
C ASN A 212 -25.44 3.64 -11.40
N GLU A 213 -24.44 2.75 -11.30
CA GLU A 213 -24.27 1.59 -12.19
C GLU A 213 -24.98 0.32 -11.67
N SER A 214 -25.48 0.35 -10.42
CA SER A 214 -26.17 -0.78 -9.75
C SER A 214 -27.68 -0.70 -9.89
#